data_2b5276604d85deb5e39e1a86bd7f8328
#
_entry.id   2b5276604d85deb5e39e1a86bd7f8328
#
_cell.length_a   1.000
_cell.length_b   1.000
_cell.length_c   1.000
_cell.angle_alpha   90.00
_cell.angle_beta   90.00
_cell.angle_gamma   90.00
#
_symmetry.space_group_name_H-M   'P 1'
#
loop_
_entity.id
_entity.type
_entity.pdbx_description
1 polymer ?
#
loop_
_entity_poly.entity_id
_entity_poly.type
_entity_poly.pdbx_seq_one_letter_code
_entity_poly.pdbx_strand_id
1 'polypeptide(L)'
;MSAQELPLDVRRALASVARVPRLLVASDYDGTIAPIVSDPSKAFPQRESVSALRALAGLANTTAAVISGRALRDLAALSRLPVEVQLIGSHGSEFDVGFVHAIDSDAKQLLTEINSAFSKIAAENPGVTVEMK
;
A
#
# COMPACT_ATOMS: atom_id res chain seq x y z
N MET A 1 -19.57 7.52 -5.52
CA MET A 1 -19.83 8.82 -4.83
C MET A 1 -19.51 9.92 -5.81
N SER A 2 -20.48 10.77 -6.10
CA SER A 2 -20.21 11.95 -6.94
C SER A 2 -19.49 13.03 -6.10
N ALA A 3 -18.62 13.83 -6.74
CA ALA A 3 -17.93 14.93 -6.07
C ALA A 3 -18.88 15.97 -5.45
N GLN A 4 -20.19 15.85 -5.66
CA GLN A 4 -21.23 16.73 -5.13
C GLN A 4 -21.63 16.44 -3.69
N GLU A 5 -21.24 15.29 -3.12
CA GLU A 5 -21.66 14.85 -1.80
C GLU A 5 -20.65 15.16 -0.68
N LEU A 6 -19.49 15.74 -1.02
CA LEU A 6 -18.52 16.14 -0.01
C LEU A 6 -18.97 17.40 0.74
N PRO A 7 -18.85 17.45 2.07
CA PRO A 7 -19.08 18.65 2.86
C PRO A 7 -18.31 19.86 2.34
N LEU A 8 -18.89 21.06 2.49
CA LEU A 8 -18.32 22.28 1.89
C LEU A 8 -16.92 22.62 2.45
N ASP A 9 -16.69 22.36 3.72
CA ASP A 9 -15.40 22.56 4.38
C ASP A 9 -14.33 21.62 3.82
N VAL A 10 -14.66 20.35 3.58
CA VAL A 10 -13.76 19.36 2.94
C VAL A 10 -13.44 19.79 1.51
N ARG A 11 -14.43 20.23 0.75
CA ARG A 11 -14.20 20.73 -0.63
C ARG A 11 -13.29 21.94 -0.66
N ARG A 12 -13.45 22.87 0.28
CA ARG A 12 -12.56 24.05 0.41
C ARG A 12 -11.14 23.65 0.78
N ALA A 13 -10.98 22.72 1.72
CA ALA A 13 -9.68 22.20 2.10
C ALA A 13 -8.97 21.51 0.92
N LEU A 14 -9.66 20.65 0.19
CA LEU A 14 -9.13 20.02 -1.02
C LEU A 14 -8.74 21.05 -2.10
N ALA A 15 -9.56 22.06 -2.34
CA ALA A 15 -9.25 23.12 -3.29
C ALA A 15 -8.01 23.94 -2.86
N SER A 16 -7.78 24.12 -1.58
CA SER A 16 -6.59 24.78 -1.06
C SER A 16 -5.34 23.92 -1.27
N VAL A 17 -5.40 22.63 -0.91
CA VAL A 17 -4.30 21.69 -1.07
C VAL A 17 -3.94 21.50 -2.56
N ALA A 18 -4.92 21.47 -3.44
CA ALA A 18 -4.70 21.32 -4.88
C ALA A 18 -3.92 22.48 -5.54
N ARG A 19 -3.74 23.59 -4.83
CA ARG A 19 -3.02 24.80 -5.36
C ARG A 19 -1.57 24.89 -4.92
N VAL A 20 -1.07 23.92 -4.13
CA VAL A 20 0.32 23.94 -3.70
C VAL A 20 1.27 23.70 -4.88
N PRO A 21 2.48 24.28 -4.88
CA PRO A 21 3.44 24.14 -5.97
C PRO A 21 3.87 22.69 -6.25
N ARG A 22 3.89 21.85 -5.22
CA ARG A 22 4.19 20.40 -5.30
C ARG A 22 3.25 19.66 -4.37
N LEU A 23 2.61 18.62 -4.88
CA LEU A 23 1.62 17.83 -4.15
C LEU A 23 2.07 16.36 -4.06
N LEU A 24 2.05 15.81 -2.86
CA LEU A 24 2.11 14.38 -2.63
C LEU A 24 0.73 13.89 -2.17
N VAL A 25 0.17 12.93 -2.90
CA VAL A 25 -1.04 12.22 -2.49
C VAL A 25 -0.65 10.78 -2.16
N ALA A 26 -0.58 10.48 -0.88
CA ALA A 26 -0.29 9.13 -0.40
C ALA A 26 -1.57 8.50 0.17
N SER A 27 -1.87 7.28 -0.23
CA SER A 27 -3.04 6.54 0.20
C SER A 27 -2.66 5.18 0.76
N ASP A 28 -3.39 4.73 1.78
CA ASP A 28 -3.36 3.34 2.22
C ASP A 28 -4.08 2.45 1.20
N TYR A 29 -3.82 1.14 1.26
CA TYR A 29 -4.38 0.17 0.32
C TYR A 29 -5.61 -0.56 0.88
N ASP A 30 -5.43 -1.36 1.94
CA ASP A 30 -6.49 -2.20 2.48
C ASP A 30 -7.51 -1.38 3.28
N GLY A 31 -8.76 -1.43 2.87
CA GLY A 31 -9.84 -0.63 3.46
C GLY A 31 -9.95 0.79 2.91
N THR A 32 -9.06 1.21 2.00
CA THR A 32 -9.07 2.55 1.38
C THR A 32 -9.20 2.45 -0.14
N ILE A 33 -8.22 1.90 -0.83
CA ILE A 33 -8.24 1.67 -2.28
C ILE A 33 -8.90 0.35 -2.62
N ALA A 34 -8.65 -0.68 -1.81
CA ALA A 34 -9.26 -1.98 -1.91
C ALA A 34 -10.18 -2.25 -0.71
N PRO A 35 -11.32 -2.93 -0.87
CA PRO A 35 -12.16 -3.31 0.25
C PRO A 35 -11.44 -4.31 1.17
N ILE A 36 -11.80 -4.30 2.45
CA ILE A 36 -11.36 -5.34 3.37
C ILE A 36 -12.14 -6.62 3.03
N VAL A 37 -11.40 -7.69 2.80
CA VAL A 37 -11.94 -8.99 2.44
C VAL A 37 -11.34 -10.07 3.35
N SER A 38 -12.04 -11.20 3.51
CA SER A 38 -11.59 -12.30 4.36
C SER A 38 -10.35 -13.02 3.82
N ASP A 39 -10.16 -13.01 2.49
CA ASP A 39 -8.98 -13.54 1.82
C ASP A 39 -8.11 -12.41 1.30
N PRO A 40 -6.99 -12.06 1.95
CA PRO A 40 -6.14 -10.93 1.56
C PRO A 40 -5.65 -10.99 0.11
N SER A 41 -5.53 -12.18 -0.47
CA SER A 41 -5.11 -12.36 -1.86
C SER A 41 -6.16 -11.92 -2.89
N LYS A 42 -7.38 -11.62 -2.44
CA LYS A 42 -8.51 -11.16 -3.25
C LYS A 42 -8.88 -9.69 -3.03
N ALA A 43 -8.06 -8.95 -2.31
CA ALA A 43 -8.26 -7.52 -2.08
C ALA A 43 -7.88 -6.70 -3.32
N PHE A 44 -8.73 -6.76 -4.36
CA PHE A 44 -8.51 -5.98 -5.58
C PHE A 44 -8.98 -4.54 -5.41
N PRO A 45 -8.28 -3.56 -6.02
CA PRO A 45 -8.62 -2.16 -5.87
C PRO A 45 -9.93 -1.82 -6.62
N GLN A 46 -10.65 -0.84 -6.11
CA GLN A 46 -11.83 -0.29 -6.78
C GLN A 46 -11.40 0.48 -8.04
N ARG A 47 -12.17 0.35 -9.10
CA ARG A 47 -11.87 0.95 -10.41
C ARG A 47 -11.75 2.48 -10.35
N GLU A 48 -12.61 3.10 -9.56
CA GLU A 48 -12.64 4.55 -9.33
C GLU A 48 -11.35 5.02 -8.64
N SER A 49 -10.88 4.29 -7.64
CA SER A 49 -9.63 4.58 -6.93
C SER A 49 -8.42 4.47 -7.86
N VAL A 50 -8.37 3.43 -8.69
CA VAL A 50 -7.30 3.26 -9.70
C VAL A 50 -7.31 4.42 -10.70
N SER A 51 -8.50 4.80 -11.19
CA SER A 51 -8.65 5.91 -12.14
C SER A 51 -8.22 7.24 -11.54
N ALA A 52 -8.58 7.50 -10.28
CA ALA A 52 -8.19 8.70 -9.56
C ALA A 52 -6.66 8.78 -9.34
N LEU A 53 -6.04 7.69 -8.90
CA LEU A 53 -4.57 7.64 -8.72
C LEU A 53 -3.83 7.84 -10.04
N ARG A 54 -4.32 7.23 -11.12
CA ARG A 54 -3.76 7.42 -12.45
C ARG A 54 -3.86 8.87 -12.91
N ALA A 55 -5.02 9.51 -12.71
CA ALA A 55 -5.21 10.91 -13.06
C ALA A 55 -4.28 11.82 -12.23
N LEU A 56 -4.15 11.58 -10.93
CA LEU A 56 -3.25 12.34 -10.06
C LEU A 56 -1.78 12.18 -10.48
N ALA A 57 -1.35 10.95 -10.77
CA ALA A 57 0.03 10.67 -11.20
C ALA A 57 0.37 11.33 -12.56
N GLY A 58 -0.64 11.60 -13.39
CA GLY A 58 -0.48 12.32 -14.66
C GLY A 58 -0.39 13.84 -14.54
N LEU A 59 -0.63 14.40 -13.36
CA LEU A 59 -0.55 15.85 -13.16
C LEU A 59 0.89 16.31 -12.95
N ALA A 60 1.23 17.45 -13.55
CA ALA A 60 2.53 18.08 -13.31
C ALA A 60 2.69 18.44 -11.81
N ASN A 61 3.89 18.24 -11.28
CA ASN A 61 4.24 18.53 -9.88
C ASN A 61 3.40 17.77 -8.83
N THR A 62 2.74 16.68 -9.22
CA THR A 62 1.98 15.81 -8.34
C THR A 62 2.59 14.41 -8.32
N THR A 63 2.82 13.88 -7.13
CA THR A 63 3.25 12.51 -6.92
C THR A 63 2.10 11.74 -6.27
N ALA A 64 1.69 10.64 -6.87
CA ALA A 64 0.75 9.70 -6.26
C ALA A 64 1.50 8.49 -5.72
N ALA A 65 1.17 8.08 -4.50
CA ALA A 65 1.81 6.95 -3.84
C ALA A 65 0.76 6.09 -3.11
N VAL A 66 1.04 4.80 -3.00
CA VAL A 66 0.28 3.86 -2.17
C VAL A 66 1.23 3.24 -1.15
N ILE A 67 0.86 3.32 0.12
CA ILE A 67 1.63 2.81 1.24
C ILE A 67 0.83 1.69 1.90
N SER A 68 1.45 0.52 2.08
CA SER A 68 0.78 -0.66 2.62
C SER A 68 1.69 -1.46 3.56
N GLY A 69 1.07 -2.18 4.48
CA GLY A 69 1.75 -3.23 5.25
C GLY A 69 2.09 -4.47 4.44
N ARG A 70 1.50 -4.64 3.25
CA ARG A 70 1.79 -5.76 2.36
C ARG A 70 3.23 -5.71 1.86
N ALA A 71 3.82 -6.89 1.59
CA ALA A 71 5.08 -6.95 0.84
C ALA A 71 4.91 -6.23 -0.51
N LEU A 72 5.92 -5.48 -0.94
CA LEU A 72 5.87 -4.68 -2.17
C LEU A 72 5.49 -5.51 -3.40
N ARG A 73 6.00 -6.73 -3.49
CA ARG A 73 5.68 -7.67 -4.56
C ARG A 73 4.19 -8.00 -4.62
N ASP A 74 3.58 -8.27 -3.47
CA ASP A 74 2.16 -8.62 -3.37
C ASP A 74 1.27 -7.41 -3.65
N LEU A 75 1.67 -6.24 -3.13
CA LEU A 75 1.00 -4.98 -3.42
C LEU A 75 0.99 -4.68 -4.92
N ALA A 76 2.12 -4.85 -5.59
CA ALA A 76 2.23 -4.62 -7.03
C ALA A 76 1.37 -5.60 -7.83
N ALA A 77 1.36 -6.88 -7.46
CA ALA A 77 0.58 -7.92 -8.13
C ALA A 77 -0.93 -7.70 -7.99
N LEU A 78 -1.40 -7.28 -6.81
CA LEU A 78 -2.82 -7.06 -6.54
C LEU A 78 -3.31 -5.73 -7.11
N SER A 79 -2.56 -4.65 -6.89
CA SER A 79 -3.01 -3.30 -7.22
C SER A 79 -3.04 -3.04 -8.72
N ARG A 80 -2.10 -3.61 -9.47
CA ARG A 80 -1.93 -3.39 -10.92
C ARG A 80 -1.97 -1.92 -11.31
N LEU A 81 -1.47 -1.07 -10.42
CA LEU A 81 -1.39 0.36 -10.65
C LEU A 81 -0.33 0.68 -11.72
N PRO A 82 -0.49 1.79 -12.45
CA PRO A 82 0.51 2.21 -13.42
C PRO A 82 1.84 2.57 -12.74
N VAL A 83 2.95 2.47 -13.47
CA VAL A 83 4.31 2.68 -12.97
C VAL A 83 4.54 4.10 -12.40
N GLU A 84 3.73 5.06 -12.81
CA GLU A 84 3.77 6.45 -12.31
C GLU A 84 3.26 6.59 -10.87
N VAL A 85 2.50 5.60 -10.37
CA VAL A 85 2.06 5.56 -8.97
C VAL A 85 3.12 4.82 -8.16
N GLN A 86 3.72 5.49 -7.21
CA GLN A 86 4.75 4.89 -6.36
C GLN A 86 4.12 3.90 -5.37
N LEU A 87 4.71 2.71 -5.28
CA LEU A 87 4.30 1.69 -4.33
C LEU A 87 5.32 1.59 -3.19
N ILE A 88 4.82 1.56 -1.97
CA ILE A 88 5.62 1.43 -0.76
C ILE A 88 5.02 0.30 0.06
N GLY A 89 5.80 -0.76 0.23
CA GLY A 89 5.39 -1.98 0.93
C GLY A 89 6.00 -2.12 2.32
N SER A 90 5.65 -3.21 2.98
CA SER A 90 6.18 -3.62 4.28
C SER A 90 6.26 -2.48 5.30
N HIS A 91 5.14 -1.75 5.46
CA HIS A 91 5.03 -0.61 6.38
C HIS A 91 6.07 0.51 6.14
N GLY A 92 6.48 0.72 4.89
CA GLY A 92 7.45 1.75 4.53
C GLY A 92 8.90 1.28 4.44
N SER A 93 9.18 0.00 4.64
CA SER A 93 10.54 -0.53 4.56
C SER A 93 10.95 -0.97 3.14
N GLU A 94 9.98 -1.21 2.26
CA GLU A 94 10.19 -1.54 0.86
C GLU A 94 9.71 -0.39 -0.02
N PHE A 95 10.65 0.27 -0.68
CA PHE A 95 10.38 1.28 -1.70
C PHE A 95 10.46 0.63 -3.08
N ASP A 96 10.87 1.31 -4.09
CA ASP A 96 10.99 0.81 -5.44
C ASP A 96 11.74 -0.55 -5.52
N VAL A 97 11.40 -1.37 -6.52
CA VAL A 97 11.97 -2.72 -6.79
C VAL A 97 13.51 -2.76 -6.84
N GLY A 98 14.19 -1.62 -6.97
CA GLY A 98 15.66 -1.52 -6.94
C GLY A 98 16.26 -1.30 -5.55
N PHE A 99 15.46 -1.01 -4.52
CA PHE A 99 15.94 -0.69 -3.18
C PHE A 99 15.72 -1.85 -2.21
N VAL A 100 16.30 -3.00 -2.53
CA VAL A 100 16.44 -4.06 -1.54
C VAL A 100 17.54 -3.62 -0.60
N HIS A 101 17.18 -3.16 0.60
CA HIS A 101 18.14 -3.12 1.69
C HIS A 101 18.72 -4.51 1.82
N ALA A 102 20.00 -4.66 1.55
CA ALA A 102 20.70 -5.90 1.76
C ALA A 102 20.70 -6.18 3.26
N ILE A 103 19.73 -6.98 3.71
CA ILE A 103 19.73 -7.51 5.08
C ILE A 103 20.98 -8.39 5.19
N ASP A 104 21.82 -8.14 6.19
CA ASP A 104 23.03 -8.94 6.39
C ASP A 104 22.70 -10.40 6.73
N SER A 105 23.72 -11.28 6.68
CA SER A 105 23.54 -12.71 6.87
C SER A 105 22.99 -13.06 8.25
N ASP A 106 23.42 -12.33 9.27
CA ASP A 106 23.04 -12.61 10.68
C ASP A 106 21.58 -12.23 10.92
N ALA A 107 21.13 -11.10 10.36
CA ALA A 107 19.73 -10.70 10.38
C ALA A 107 18.84 -11.69 9.60
N LYS A 108 19.30 -12.22 8.46
CA LYS A 108 18.57 -13.25 7.70
C LYS A 108 18.43 -14.54 8.52
N GLN A 109 19.49 -14.98 9.20
CA GLN A 109 19.43 -16.15 10.05
C GLN A 109 18.45 -15.96 11.20
N LEU A 110 18.51 -14.81 11.89
CA LEU A 110 17.59 -14.48 12.98
C LEU A 110 16.13 -14.47 12.51
N LEU A 111 15.85 -13.86 11.36
CA LEU A 111 14.50 -13.87 10.77
C LEU A 111 14.02 -15.30 10.48
N THR A 112 14.89 -16.18 9.99
CA THR A 112 14.57 -17.57 9.73
C THR A 112 14.21 -18.32 11.02
N GLU A 113 14.95 -18.09 12.09
CA GLU A 113 14.69 -18.67 13.41
C GLU A 113 13.36 -18.18 14.00
N ILE A 114 13.09 -16.87 13.92
CA ILE A 114 11.82 -16.27 14.36
C ILE A 114 10.64 -16.84 13.58
N ASN A 115 10.75 -16.91 12.27
CA ASN A 115 9.69 -17.45 11.40
C ASN A 115 9.41 -18.93 11.71
N SER A 116 10.46 -19.71 11.99
CA SER A 116 10.31 -21.10 12.40
C SER A 116 9.59 -21.23 13.75
N ALA A 117 9.92 -20.38 14.72
CA ALA A 117 9.25 -20.34 16.01
C ALA A 117 7.76 -19.94 15.86
N PHE A 118 7.46 -18.92 15.09
CA PHE A 118 6.08 -18.49 14.84
C PHE A 118 5.27 -19.55 14.10
N SER A 119 5.87 -20.24 13.14
CA SER A 119 5.21 -21.34 12.42
C SER A 119 4.81 -22.49 13.34
N LYS A 120 5.63 -22.81 14.34
CA LYS A 120 5.28 -23.81 15.36
C LYS A 120 4.09 -23.34 16.21
N ILE A 121 4.11 -22.09 16.67
CA ILE A 121 3.00 -21.51 17.45
C ILE A 121 1.71 -21.53 16.63
N ALA A 122 1.77 -21.15 15.36
CA ALA A 122 0.61 -21.16 14.49
C ALA A 122 0.04 -22.58 14.27
N ALA A 123 0.91 -23.58 14.13
CA ALA A 123 0.49 -24.97 13.99
C ALA A 123 -0.27 -25.52 15.20
N GLU A 124 0.04 -25.02 16.40
CA GLU A 124 -0.60 -25.42 17.66
C GLU A 124 -1.87 -24.59 17.97
N ASN A 125 -2.14 -23.51 17.22
CA ASN A 125 -3.24 -22.59 17.47
C ASN A 125 -4.09 -22.39 16.22
N PRO A 126 -5.21 -23.14 16.05
CA PRO A 126 -6.09 -23.00 14.90
C PRO A 126 -6.60 -21.56 14.73
N GLY A 127 -6.54 -21.04 13.51
CA GLY A 127 -6.92 -19.67 13.16
C GLY A 127 -5.79 -18.65 13.23
N VAL A 128 -4.60 -19.05 13.72
CA VAL A 128 -3.38 -18.22 13.66
C VAL A 128 -2.62 -18.55 12.37
N THR A 129 -2.23 -17.51 11.65
CA THR A 129 -1.41 -17.62 10.44
C THR A 129 -0.17 -16.74 10.56
N VAL A 130 0.94 -17.20 9.97
CA VAL A 130 2.19 -16.43 9.89
C VAL A 130 2.31 -15.84 8.49
N GLU A 131 2.45 -14.52 8.41
CA GLU A 131 2.72 -13.83 7.17
C GLU A 131 4.23 -13.55 7.06
N MET A 132 4.84 -14.08 6.01
CA MET A 132 6.25 -13.83 5.69
C MET A 132 6.36 -12.54 4.89
N LYS A 133 7.25 -11.64 5.31
CA LYS A 133 7.54 -10.37 4.63
C LYS A 133 8.99 -10.29 4.20
#